data_383b2480f70fe75378fdd0e468fc13ec
#
_entry.id   383b2480f70fe75378fdd0e468fc13ec
#
_cell.length_a   1.000
_cell.length_b   1.000
_cell.length_c   1.000
_cell.angle_alpha   90.00
_cell.angle_beta   90.00
_cell.angle_gamma   90.00
#
_symmetry.space_group_name_H-M   'P 1'
#
loop_
_entity.id
_entity.type
_entity.pdbx_description
1 polymer ?
#
loop_
_entity_poly.entity_id
_entity_poly.type
_entity_poly.pdbx_seq_one_letter_code
_entity_poly.pdbx_strand_id
1 'polypeptide(L)'
;MIESSIVTETIQFKQSGDLDPALLDPATRELSADRLIGRWVNTDKDTRGIASIVIERNDEQFTVRVWGVGAEGAIEWPAARATALANLEEEAGQRAVALAANFDLRFMRAETYLRVNKGVLVIVLFVTFQDNSGRSNYLNREFFYRRD
;
A
#
# COMPACT_ATOMS: atom_id res chain seq x y z
N MET A 1 16.17 15.47 34.00
CA MET A 1 17.11 14.64 33.30
C MET A 1 17.33 15.14 31.89
N ILE A 2 18.56 15.37 31.55
CA ILE A 2 18.94 15.91 30.24
C ILE A 2 18.53 15.02 29.10
N GLU A 3 18.64 13.71 29.27
CA GLU A 3 18.28 12.74 28.26
C GLU A 3 16.80 12.77 27.89
N SER A 4 15.91 12.93 28.89
CA SER A 4 14.48 13.03 28.62
C SER A 4 14.14 14.28 27.83
N SER A 5 14.79 15.41 28.15
CA SER A 5 14.57 16.65 27.41
C SER A 5 15.06 16.55 25.97
N ILE A 6 16.22 15.93 25.75
CA ILE A 6 16.79 15.74 24.42
C ILE A 6 15.88 14.85 23.58
N VAL A 7 15.39 13.76 24.15
CA VAL A 7 14.46 12.85 23.45
C VAL A 7 13.18 13.58 23.09
N THR A 8 12.63 14.40 23.99
CA THR A 8 11.41 15.15 23.74
C THR A 8 11.61 16.19 22.63
N GLU A 9 12.78 16.83 22.58
CA GLU A 9 13.08 17.78 21.51
C GLU A 9 13.34 17.11 20.16
N THR A 10 13.95 15.93 20.17
CA THR A 10 14.31 15.20 18.94
C THR A 10 13.13 14.43 18.37
N ILE A 11 12.31 13.83 19.22
CA ILE A 11 11.17 13.04 18.82
C ILE A 11 9.90 13.81 19.16
N GLN A 12 9.36 14.50 18.16
CA GLN A 12 8.15 15.28 18.34
C GLN A 12 6.95 14.48 17.86
N PHE A 13 6.18 13.96 18.79
CA PHE A 13 4.91 13.35 18.49
C PHE A 13 3.82 14.40 18.48
N LYS A 14 2.97 14.37 17.46
CA LYS A 14 1.81 15.24 17.41
C LYS A 14 0.84 14.87 18.51
N GLN A 15 0.38 15.86 19.24
CA GLN A 15 -0.63 15.71 20.28
C GLN A 15 -1.95 16.31 19.80
N SER A 16 -3.03 16.01 20.50
CA SER A 16 -4.35 16.51 20.12
C SER A 16 -4.43 18.03 20.06
N GLY A 17 -3.62 18.74 20.85
CA GLY A 17 -3.55 20.21 20.81
C GLY A 17 -2.86 20.76 19.58
N ASP A 18 -2.09 19.94 18.89
CA ASP A 18 -1.39 20.32 17.65
C ASP A 18 -2.26 20.11 16.41
N LEU A 19 -3.44 19.55 16.58
CA LEU A 19 -4.33 19.28 15.45
C LEU A 19 -5.00 20.56 14.97
N ASP A 20 -4.88 20.82 13.69
CA ASP A 20 -5.67 21.85 13.04
C ASP A 20 -7.13 21.38 13.02
N PRO A 21 -8.08 22.18 13.55
CA PRO A 21 -9.50 21.82 13.49
C PRO A 21 -10.03 21.51 12.11
N ALA A 22 -9.46 22.13 11.07
CA ALA A 22 -9.82 21.85 9.68
C ALA A 22 -9.56 20.38 9.30
N LEU A 23 -8.59 19.73 9.94
CA LEU A 23 -8.25 18.33 9.70
C LEU A 23 -9.25 17.36 10.28
N LEU A 24 -10.14 17.82 11.13
CA LEU A 24 -11.22 17.00 11.67
C LEU A 24 -12.37 16.87 10.68
N ASP A 25 -12.41 17.72 9.68
CA ASP A 25 -13.40 17.63 8.61
C ASP A 25 -13.00 16.48 7.67
N PRO A 26 -13.89 15.49 7.46
CA PRO A 26 -13.61 14.38 6.54
C PRO A 26 -13.17 14.82 5.14
N ALA A 27 -13.70 15.94 4.65
CA ALA A 27 -13.34 16.46 3.33
C ALA A 27 -11.88 16.92 3.24
N THR A 28 -11.30 17.36 4.35
CA THR A 28 -9.92 17.83 4.37
C THR A 28 -8.92 16.73 4.76
N ARG A 29 -9.42 15.58 5.24
CA ARG A 29 -8.57 14.44 5.58
C ARG A 29 -8.31 13.51 4.41
N GLU A 30 -8.96 13.77 3.30
CA GLU A 30 -8.83 12.93 2.12
C GLU A 30 -7.44 13.12 1.48
N LEU A 31 -6.72 12.00 1.35
CA LEU A 31 -5.43 11.99 0.69
C LEU A 31 -5.61 11.66 -0.79
N SER A 32 -5.05 12.49 -1.65
CA SER A 32 -5.04 12.21 -3.08
C SER A 32 -4.03 11.10 -3.38
N ALA A 33 -4.51 10.05 -4.03
CA ALA A 33 -3.66 8.94 -4.49
C ALA A 33 -3.67 8.83 -6.01
N ASP A 34 -3.86 9.94 -6.71
CA ASP A 34 -4.00 9.97 -8.17
C ASP A 34 -2.83 9.32 -8.90
N ARG A 35 -1.63 9.41 -8.35
CA ARG A 35 -0.45 8.78 -8.93
C ARG A 35 -0.48 7.27 -8.88
N LEU A 36 -1.26 6.71 -7.96
CA LEU A 36 -1.35 5.28 -7.75
C LEU A 36 -2.51 4.66 -8.53
N ILE A 37 -3.53 5.44 -8.85
CA ILE A 37 -4.73 4.96 -9.54
C ILE A 37 -4.39 4.55 -10.97
N GLY A 38 -4.88 3.41 -11.39
CA GLY A 38 -4.73 2.93 -12.75
C GLY A 38 -4.40 1.45 -12.82
N ARG A 39 -4.07 1.03 -14.02
CA ARG A 39 -3.65 -0.35 -14.30
C ARG A 39 -2.13 -0.42 -14.39
N TRP A 40 -1.59 -1.42 -13.73
CA TRP A 40 -0.16 -1.62 -13.62
C TRP A 40 0.21 -3.04 -14.01
N VAL A 41 1.26 -3.19 -14.82
CA VAL A 41 1.70 -4.49 -15.31
C VAL A 41 3.13 -4.73 -14.86
N ASN A 42 3.44 -5.95 -14.44
CA ASN A 42 4.77 -6.31 -13.98
C ASN A 42 5.81 -6.07 -15.07
N THR A 43 6.93 -5.47 -14.69
CA THR A 43 8.04 -5.22 -15.61
C THR A 43 8.75 -6.51 -16.01
N ASP A 44 8.66 -7.54 -15.20
CA ASP A 44 9.19 -8.86 -15.48
C ASP A 44 8.08 -9.74 -16.10
N LYS A 45 8.21 -10.05 -17.38
CA LYS A 45 7.25 -10.89 -18.10
C LYS A 45 7.21 -12.31 -17.58
N ASP A 46 8.29 -12.76 -16.98
CA ASP A 46 8.45 -14.13 -16.50
C ASP A 46 8.25 -14.23 -14.98
N THR A 47 7.64 -13.22 -14.38
CA THR A 47 7.37 -13.25 -12.95
C THR A 47 6.55 -14.47 -12.57
N ARG A 48 6.83 -15.01 -11.40
CA ARG A 48 6.02 -16.06 -10.76
C ARG A 48 5.09 -15.50 -9.69
N GLY A 49 5.13 -14.19 -9.49
CA GLY A 49 4.36 -13.51 -8.46
C GLY A 49 3.11 -12.85 -9.01
N ILE A 50 3.11 -11.52 -9.01
CA ILE A 50 1.96 -10.73 -9.42
C ILE A 50 2.12 -10.29 -10.88
N ALA A 51 1.16 -10.64 -11.73
CA ALA A 51 1.18 -10.25 -13.14
C ALA A 51 0.73 -8.80 -13.33
N SER A 52 -0.35 -8.41 -12.69
CA SER A 52 -0.91 -7.06 -12.84
C SER A 52 -1.70 -6.62 -11.62
N ILE A 53 -1.87 -5.32 -11.51
CA ILE A 53 -2.58 -4.67 -10.40
C ILE A 53 -3.47 -3.59 -10.98
N VAL A 54 -4.70 -3.48 -10.46
CA VAL A 54 -5.57 -2.34 -10.75
C VAL A 54 -5.89 -1.65 -9.43
N ILE A 55 -5.62 -0.36 -9.39
CA ILE A 55 -5.91 0.49 -8.23
C ILE A 55 -7.02 1.42 -8.65
N GLU A 56 -8.13 1.37 -7.93
CA GLU A 56 -9.32 2.16 -8.19
C GLU A 56 -9.72 2.96 -6.97
N ARG A 57 -10.38 4.07 -7.23
CA ARG A 57 -11.02 4.86 -6.18
C ARG A 57 -12.52 4.76 -6.36
N ASN A 58 -13.21 4.31 -5.33
CA ASN A 58 -14.67 4.24 -5.29
C ASN A 58 -15.14 5.14 -4.14
N ASP A 59 -15.68 6.31 -4.49
CA ASP A 59 -16.02 7.36 -3.52
C ASP A 59 -14.80 7.76 -2.69
N GLU A 60 -14.77 7.51 -1.39
CA GLU A 60 -13.66 7.84 -0.53
C GLU A 60 -12.74 6.62 -0.24
N GLN A 61 -12.98 5.52 -0.94
CA GLN A 61 -12.27 4.28 -0.68
C GLN A 61 -11.40 3.88 -1.86
N PHE A 62 -10.22 3.36 -1.52
CA PHE A 62 -9.33 2.78 -2.51
C PHE A 62 -9.47 1.27 -2.49
N THR A 63 -9.49 0.68 -3.68
CA THR A 63 -9.55 -0.77 -3.85
C THR A 63 -8.38 -1.21 -4.69
N VAL A 64 -7.72 -2.28 -4.27
CA VAL A 64 -6.61 -2.88 -5.00
C VAL A 64 -7.05 -4.27 -5.47
N ARG A 65 -6.93 -4.48 -6.77
CA ARG A 65 -7.21 -5.76 -7.40
C ARG A 65 -5.91 -6.30 -7.96
N VAL A 66 -5.64 -7.56 -7.67
CA VAL A 66 -4.38 -8.21 -8.02
C VAL A 66 -4.65 -9.48 -8.82
N TRP A 67 -3.86 -9.67 -9.86
CA TRP A 67 -3.83 -10.91 -10.64
C TRP A 67 -2.47 -11.55 -10.46
N GLY A 68 -2.45 -12.68 -9.77
CA GLY A 68 -1.25 -13.48 -9.59
C GLY A 68 -1.04 -14.44 -10.73
N VAL A 69 0.19 -14.92 -10.87
CA VAL A 69 0.53 -15.92 -11.87
C VAL A 69 0.14 -17.29 -11.35
N GLY A 70 -0.66 -18.02 -12.14
CA GLY A 70 -1.04 -19.40 -11.86
C GLY A 70 -0.53 -20.35 -12.91
N ALA A 71 -0.67 -21.65 -12.66
CA ALA A 71 -0.23 -22.69 -13.58
C ALA A 71 -0.95 -22.64 -14.94
N GLU A 72 -2.19 -22.21 -14.95
CA GLU A 72 -3.03 -22.16 -16.16
C GLU A 72 -3.43 -20.74 -16.55
N GLY A 73 -2.69 -19.75 -16.10
CA GLY A 73 -2.95 -18.35 -16.38
C GLY A 73 -3.09 -17.52 -15.13
N ALA A 74 -3.49 -16.26 -15.29
CA ALA A 74 -3.61 -15.32 -14.18
C ALA A 74 -4.80 -15.70 -13.27
N ILE A 75 -4.56 -15.60 -11.98
CA ILE A 75 -5.57 -15.85 -10.95
C ILE A 75 -5.89 -14.52 -10.27
N GLU A 76 -7.14 -14.11 -10.30
CA GLU A 76 -7.58 -12.92 -9.60
C GLU A 76 -7.69 -13.20 -8.11
N TRP A 77 -7.02 -12.36 -7.31
CA TRP A 77 -7.15 -12.40 -5.86
C TRP A 77 -8.45 -11.70 -5.45
N PRO A 78 -9.01 -12.02 -4.29
CA PRO A 78 -10.11 -11.22 -3.75
C PRO A 78 -9.68 -9.76 -3.65
N ALA A 79 -10.52 -8.84 -4.11
CA ALA A 79 -10.22 -7.42 -4.04
C ALA A 79 -10.05 -6.99 -2.58
N ALA A 80 -9.09 -6.12 -2.34
CA ALA A 80 -8.81 -5.61 -1.00
C ALA A 80 -9.05 -4.11 -0.94
N ARG A 81 -9.64 -3.68 0.16
CA ARG A 81 -9.70 -2.26 0.48
C ARG A 81 -8.31 -1.80 0.89
N ALA A 82 -7.88 -0.66 0.39
CA ALA A 82 -6.57 -0.10 0.69
C ALA A 82 -6.70 1.14 1.56
N THR A 83 -5.70 1.32 2.42
CA THR A 83 -5.56 2.50 3.26
C THR A 83 -4.51 3.41 2.63
N ALA A 84 -4.87 4.67 2.43
CA ALA A 84 -3.93 5.67 1.92
C ALA A 84 -3.03 6.15 3.05
N LEU A 85 -1.74 6.23 2.78
CA LEU A 85 -0.72 6.62 3.74
C LEU A 85 0.00 7.86 3.25
N ALA A 86 0.07 8.87 4.10
CA ALA A 86 0.85 10.08 3.85
C ALA A 86 2.26 9.92 4.42
N ASN A 87 3.17 10.75 3.92
CA ASN A 87 4.48 10.90 4.55
C ASN A 87 4.29 11.63 5.90
N LEU A 88 5.07 11.29 6.90
CA LEU A 88 5.02 11.93 8.20
C LEU A 88 5.22 13.45 8.11
N GLU A 89 6.04 13.89 7.16
CA GLU A 89 6.37 15.29 6.95
C GLU A 89 5.40 16.03 6.02
N GLU A 90 4.47 15.32 5.40
CA GLU A 90 3.47 15.94 4.54
C GLU A 90 2.46 16.71 5.39
N GLU A 91 2.10 17.89 4.92
CA GLU A 91 1.03 18.64 5.54
C GLU A 91 -0.34 18.04 5.22
N ALA A 92 -1.30 18.38 6.02
CA ALA A 92 -2.67 17.90 5.85
C ALA A 92 -3.26 18.27 4.49
N GLY A 93 -4.05 17.37 3.95
CA GLY A 93 -4.66 17.55 2.64
C GLY A 93 -3.71 17.28 1.48
N GLN A 94 -2.53 16.79 1.77
CA GLN A 94 -1.51 16.48 0.78
C GLN A 94 -1.73 15.11 0.14
N ARG A 95 -0.77 14.68 -0.66
CA ARG A 95 -0.87 13.44 -1.42
C ARG A 95 -0.56 12.22 -0.56
N ALA A 96 -1.26 11.13 -0.85
CA ALA A 96 -0.83 9.84 -0.35
C ALA A 96 0.46 9.44 -1.04
N VAL A 97 1.41 8.94 -0.26
CA VAL A 97 2.68 8.43 -0.80
C VAL A 97 2.63 6.93 -1.03
N ALA A 98 1.69 6.25 -0.39
CA ALA A 98 1.55 4.81 -0.51
C ALA A 98 0.13 4.36 -0.21
N LEU A 99 -0.16 3.12 -0.59
CA LEU A 99 -1.35 2.40 -0.18
C LEU A 99 -0.92 1.15 0.57
N ALA A 100 -1.65 0.80 1.61
CA ALA A 100 -1.50 -0.47 2.30
C ALA A 100 -2.75 -1.31 2.07
N ALA A 101 -2.58 -2.57 1.70
CA ALA A 101 -3.69 -3.49 1.46
C ALA A 101 -3.32 -4.89 1.94
N ASN A 102 -4.30 -5.57 2.52
CA ASN A 102 -4.14 -6.93 3.01
C ASN A 102 -5.06 -7.87 2.23
N PHE A 103 -4.50 -8.98 1.80
CA PHE A 103 -5.23 -10.00 1.05
C PHE A 103 -5.24 -11.29 1.85
N ASP A 104 -6.40 -11.90 1.92
CA ASP A 104 -6.57 -13.22 2.52
C ASP A 104 -7.11 -14.18 1.47
N LEU A 105 -6.25 -15.08 1.01
CA LEU A 105 -6.60 -16.08 0.00
C LEU A 105 -6.93 -17.43 0.64
N ARG A 106 -7.13 -17.49 1.93
CA ARG A 106 -7.35 -18.68 2.76
C ARG A 106 -6.08 -19.50 2.96
N PHE A 107 -5.43 -19.95 1.89
CA PHE A 107 -4.19 -20.71 2.00
C PHE A 107 -2.99 -19.82 2.29
N MET A 108 -3.10 -18.53 2.00
CA MET A 108 -2.07 -17.56 2.32
C MET A 108 -2.64 -16.19 2.63
N ARG A 109 -1.90 -15.40 3.37
CA ARG A 109 -2.17 -13.98 3.59
C ARG A 109 -1.04 -13.18 3.01
N ALA A 110 -1.39 -12.06 2.37
CA ALA A 110 -0.40 -11.13 1.82
C ALA A 110 -0.65 -9.74 2.39
N GLU A 111 0.33 -9.21 3.08
CA GLU A 111 0.34 -7.80 3.51
C GLU A 111 1.16 -7.03 2.50
N THR A 112 0.60 -5.96 1.95
CA THR A 112 1.22 -5.26 0.84
C THR A 112 1.33 -3.76 1.09
N TYR A 113 2.43 -3.18 0.60
CA TYR A 113 2.60 -1.75 0.46
C TYR A 113 2.87 -1.43 -0.99
N LEU A 114 2.15 -0.44 -1.50
CA LEU A 114 2.27 -0.01 -2.90
C LEU A 114 2.62 1.47 -2.91
N ARG A 115 3.66 1.82 -3.63
CA ARG A 115 4.04 3.22 -3.82
C ARG A 115 4.59 3.45 -5.22
N VAL A 116 4.45 4.67 -5.72
CA VAL A 116 5.02 5.06 -7.01
C VAL A 116 6.30 5.84 -6.78
N ASN A 117 7.35 5.44 -7.46
CA ASN A 117 8.62 6.13 -7.46
C ASN A 117 9.09 6.31 -8.92
N LYS A 118 9.21 7.56 -9.35
CA LYS A 118 9.64 7.90 -10.72
C LYS A 118 8.82 7.19 -11.80
N GLY A 119 7.49 7.14 -11.59
CA GLY A 119 6.58 6.53 -12.57
C GLY A 119 6.49 5.02 -12.52
N VAL A 120 7.22 4.38 -11.63
CA VAL A 120 7.18 2.92 -11.43
C VAL A 120 6.44 2.61 -10.15
N LEU A 121 5.45 1.73 -10.23
CA LEU A 121 4.78 1.21 -9.03
C LEU A 121 5.65 0.12 -8.43
N VAL A 122 5.94 0.26 -7.17
CA VAL A 122 6.69 -0.73 -6.40
C VAL A 122 5.72 -1.33 -5.38
N ILE A 123 5.61 -2.65 -5.37
CA ILE A 123 4.90 -3.36 -4.33
C ILE A 123 5.91 -4.11 -3.47
N VAL A 124 5.73 -4.02 -2.17
CA VAL A 124 6.41 -4.88 -1.20
C VAL A 124 5.36 -5.73 -0.56
N LEU A 125 5.54 -7.04 -0.58
CA LEU A 125 4.57 -7.96 0.00
C LEU A 125 5.23 -8.93 0.95
N PHE A 126 4.50 -9.21 2.04
CA PHE A 126 4.86 -10.19 3.05
C PHE A 126 3.83 -11.30 2.97
N VAL A 127 4.26 -12.50 2.61
CA VAL A 127 3.35 -13.64 2.43
C VAL A 127 3.53 -14.64 3.57
N THR A 128 2.42 -14.99 4.19
CA THR A 128 2.34 -16.00 5.24
C THR A 128 1.40 -17.10 4.79
N PHE A 129 1.90 -18.34 4.77
CA PHE A 129 1.09 -19.49 4.41
C PHE A 129 0.32 -20.01 5.63
N GLN A 130 -0.93 -20.41 5.40
CA GLN A 130 -1.88 -20.83 6.43
C GLN A 130 -2.37 -22.27 6.23
N ASP A 131 -1.80 -22.99 5.29
CA ASP A 131 -2.33 -24.26 4.79
C ASP A 131 -1.53 -25.49 5.20
N ASN A 132 -0.59 -25.34 6.14
CA ASN A 132 0.29 -26.43 6.60
C ASN A 132 1.08 -27.11 5.45
N SER A 133 1.27 -26.41 4.34
CA SER A 133 1.99 -26.94 3.17
C SER A 133 3.49 -27.11 3.39
N GLY A 134 4.02 -26.55 4.47
CA GLY A 134 5.44 -26.52 4.72
C GLY A 134 6.20 -25.49 3.89
N ARG A 135 5.49 -24.71 3.05
CA ARG A 135 6.12 -23.61 2.29
C ARG A 135 6.59 -22.52 3.22
N SER A 136 7.76 -21.97 2.93
CA SER A 136 8.32 -20.87 3.71
C SER A 136 7.55 -19.58 3.45
N ASN A 137 7.25 -18.85 4.52
CA ASN A 137 6.79 -17.48 4.41
C ASN A 137 7.88 -16.64 3.74
N TYR A 138 7.49 -15.64 2.96
CA TYR A 138 8.48 -14.87 2.21
C TYR A 138 8.12 -13.40 2.12
N LEU A 139 9.17 -12.61 1.87
CA LEU A 139 9.09 -11.20 1.51
C LEU A 139 9.46 -11.09 0.03
N ASN A 140 8.71 -10.32 -0.72
CA ASN A 140 9.04 -10.04 -2.11
C ASN A 140 8.82 -8.58 -2.45
N ARG A 141 9.51 -8.12 -3.48
CA ARG A 141 9.36 -6.78 -4.03
C ARG A 141 9.29 -6.89 -5.55
N GLU A 142 8.26 -6.29 -6.13
CA GLU A 142 8.05 -6.34 -7.57
C GLU A 142 7.77 -4.94 -8.10
N PHE A 143 8.05 -4.73 -9.39
CA PHE A 143 7.98 -3.44 -10.05
C PHE A 143 7.01 -3.50 -11.22
N PHE A 144 6.23 -2.44 -11.39
CA PHE A 144 5.18 -2.38 -12.40
C PHE A 144 5.24 -1.07 -13.16
N TYR A 145 4.91 -1.11 -14.43
CA TYR A 145 4.72 0.08 -15.24
C TYR A 145 3.23 0.31 -15.49
N ARG A 146 2.87 1.57 -15.67
CA ARG A 146 1.48 1.92 -15.94
C ARG A 146 1.12 1.52 -17.37
N ARG A 147 -0.05 0.94 -17.51
CA ARG A 147 -0.59 0.59 -18.81
C ARG A 147 -2.02 1.13 -18.93
N ASP A 148 -2.23 1.92 -19.98
CA ASP A 148 -3.55 2.51 -20.27
C ASP A 148 -4.46 1.53 -21.00
#